data_0965905619caee407a3a95c7b4258f8d
#
_entry.id   0965905619caee407a3a95c7b4258f8d
#
_cell.length_a   1.000
_cell.length_b   1.000
_cell.length_c   1.000
_cell.angle_alpha   90.00
_cell.angle_beta   90.00
_cell.angle_gamma   90.00
#
_symmetry.space_group_name_H-M   'P 1'
#
loop_
_entity.id
_entity.type
_entity.pdbx_description
1 polymer ?
#
loop_
_entity_poly.entity_id
_entity_poly.type
_entity_poly.pdbx_seq_one_letter_code
_entity_poly.pdbx_strand_id
1 'polypeptide(L)'
;MRRSFSVALERYGYQVRAAADGLTGLEVFREEDFDLLILDVMLPGLDGIGLCRRVRETSLVPVLMMSARGDGLDVVAGLEAGADDYVAKPVETYVLVARMRSLLRRATYAPAPPGGPAQGEGRPAAGDVLEFGDLRIDTAGMEVSLAGRPVALTPTELKLLLEFAAHPGIVLERHTLLRDVWEYGWDGDSRVVDLCVQRLRRKVGRDRIDTVRGFGYKFQR
;
A
#
# COMPACT_ATOMS: atom_id res chain seq x y z
N MET A 1 -20.09 4.56 15.43
CA MET A 1 -18.95 3.91 14.80
C MET A 1 -17.64 4.71 14.97
N ARG A 2 -17.52 5.97 14.46
CA ARG A 2 -16.30 6.79 14.59
C ARG A 2 -15.76 6.87 16.02
N ARG A 3 -16.59 7.32 16.99
CA ARG A 3 -16.22 7.47 18.40
C ARG A 3 -15.78 6.14 19.05
N SER A 4 -16.41 5.04 18.66
CA SER A 4 -16.06 3.71 19.17
C SER A 4 -14.69 3.25 18.66
N PHE A 5 -14.37 3.50 17.38
CA PHE A 5 -13.05 3.20 16.85
C PHE A 5 -11.95 4.09 17.45
N SER A 6 -12.19 5.40 17.64
CA SER A 6 -11.21 6.28 18.29
C SER A 6 -10.80 5.74 19.65
N VAL A 7 -11.78 5.48 20.53
CA VAL A 7 -11.52 4.94 21.87
C VAL A 7 -10.83 3.58 21.83
N ALA A 8 -11.21 2.73 20.88
CA ALA A 8 -10.58 1.42 20.73
C ALA A 8 -9.12 1.55 20.30
N LEU A 9 -8.81 2.37 19.29
CA LEU A 9 -7.46 2.57 18.78
C LEU A 9 -6.54 3.25 19.81
N GLU A 10 -7.05 4.20 20.59
CA GLU A 10 -6.33 4.82 21.71
C GLU A 10 -5.89 3.78 22.76
N ARG A 11 -6.72 2.75 23.03
CA ARG A 11 -6.34 1.63 23.90
C ARG A 11 -5.19 0.77 23.35
N TYR A 12 -5.01 0.77 22.03
CA TYR A 12 -3.86 0.13 21.36
C TYR A 12 -2.63 1.04 21.28
N GLY A 13 -2.67 2.24 21.88
CA GLY A 13 -1.56 3.18 21.96
C GLY A 13 -1.45 4.15 20.79
N TYR A 14 -2.46 4.24 19.93
CA TYR A 14 -2.47 5.18 18.82
C TYR A 14 -3.00 6.55 19.24
N GLN A 15 -2.40 7.62 18.73
CA GLN A 15 -3.00 8.96 18.80
C GLN A 15 -4.00 9.09 17.65
N VAL A 16 -5.24 9.48 17.95
CA VAL A 16 -6.31 9.50 16.97
C VAL A 16 -6.88 10.89 16.80
N ARG A 17 -6.89 11.36 15.56
CA ARG A 17 -7.66 12.52 15.11
C ARG A 17 -8.86 12.05 14.31
N ALA A 18 -10.04 12.54 14.59
CA ALA A 18 -11.27 12.09 13.95
C ALA A 18 -12.05 13.27 13.36
N ALA A 19 -12.32 13.21 12.06
CA ALA A 19 -13.17 14.15 11.35
C ALA A 19 -14.57 13.57 11.09
N ALA A 20 -15.56 14.46 10.97
CA ALA A 20 -16.95 14.05 10.78
C ALA A 20 -17.32 13.82 9.31
N ASP A 21 -16.67 14.52 8.42
CA ASP A 21 -16.88 14.58 6.99
C ASP A 21 -15.53 14.72 6.27
N GLY A 22 -15.55 14.57 4.94
CA GLY A 22 -14.31 14.56 4.16
C GLY A 22 -13.66 15.93 4.02
N LEU A 23 -14.41 17.03 4.06
CA LEU A 23 -13.84 18.39 3.97
C LEU A 23 -13.07 18.72 5.24
N THR A 24 -13.68 18.53 6.40
CA THR A 24 -13.01 18.67 7.71
C THR A 24 -11.79 17.73 7.79
N GLY A 25 -11.92 16.49 7.27
CA GLY A 25 -10.79 15.54 7.22
C GLY A 25 -9.62 16.04 6.37
N LEU A 26 -9.90 16.70 5.24
CA LEU A 26 -8.88 17.29 4.39
C LEU A 26 -8.20 18.51 5.04
N GLU A 27 -8.94 19.34 5.75
CA GLU A 27 -8.40 20.48 6.51
C GLU A 27 -7.43 19.99 7.59
N VAL A 28 -7.88 19.05 8.43
CA VAL A 28 -7.02 18.44 9.49
C VAL A 28 -5.78 17.80 8.89
N PHE A 29 -5.91 17.08 7.76
CA PHE A 29 -4.78 16.48 7.07
C PHE A 29 -3.73 17.49 6.58
N ARG A 30 -4.15 18.71 6.22
CA ARG A 30 -3.24 19.78 5.77
C ARG A 30 -2.52 20.48 6.91
N GLU A 31 -3.07 20.42 8.11
CA GLU A 31 -2.57 21.12 9.30
C GLU A 31 -1.67 20.24 10.17
N GLU A 32 -1.84 18.92 10.12
CA GLU A 32 -1.13 17.98 10.97
C GLU A 32 -0.52 16.84 10.14
N ASP A 33 0.61 16.27 10.61
CA ASP A 33 1.22 15.08 10.02
C ASP A 33 0.58 13.81 10.57
N PHE A 34 0.42 12.83 9.69
CA PHE A 34 -0.18 11.53 10.02
C PHE A 34 0.66 10.38 9.49
N ASP A 35 0.80 9.32 10.28
CA ASP A 35 1.46 8.08 9.88
C ASP A 35 0.55 7.17 9.06
N LEU A 36 -0.77 7.32 9.20
CA LEU A 36 -1.78 6.51 8.51
C LEU A 36 -3.13 7.22 8.52
N LEU A 37 -3.87 7.10 7.43
CA LEU A 37 -5.25 7.56 7.32
C LEU A 37 -6.21 6.37 7.22
N ILE A 38 -7.35 6.45 7.93
CA ILE A 38 -8.47 5.52 7.79
C ILE A 38 -9.64 6.31 7.22
N LEU A 39 -10.04 6.00 6.00
CA LEU A 39 -11.08 6.72 5.29
C LEU A 39 -12.31 5.85 5.07
N ASP A 40 -13.47 6.33 5.51
CA ASP A 40 -14.75 5.75 5.12
C ASP A 40 -15.09 6.16 3.69
N VAL A 41 -15.45 5.22 2.83
CA VAL A 41 -15.91 5.54 1.46
C VAL A 41 -17.12 6.48 1.52
N MET A 42 -18.07 6.21 2.41
CA MET A 42 -19.32 6.97 2.55
C MET A 42 -19.16 8.12 3.55
N LEU A 43 -18.45 9.18 3.16
CA LEU A 43 -18.36 10.41 3.95
C LEU A 43 -19.26 11.49 3.37
N PRO A 44 -19.91 12.33 4.23
CA PRO A 44 -20.65 13.49 3.77
C PRO A 44 -19.74 14.55 3.12
N GLY A 45 -20.29 15.32 2.19
CA GLY A 45 -19.60 16.40 1.51
C GLY A 45 -18.57 15.90 0.50
N LEU A 46 -17.33 15.69 0.92
CA LEU A 46 -16.27 15.02 0.15
C LEU A 46 -16.23 13.56 0.55
N ASP A 47 -16.53 12.64 -0.37
CA ASP A 47 -16.46 11.21 -0.10
C ASP A 47 -15.02 10.72 0.14
N GLY A 48 -14.86 9.53 0.73
CA GLY A 48 -13.54 9.00 1.07
C GLY A 48 -12.66 8.73 -0.14
N ILE A 49 -13.24 8.44 -1.30
CA ILE A 49 -12.51 8.24 -2.56
C ILE A 49 -11.94 9.56 -3.05
N GLY A 50 -12.77 10.62 -3.05
CA GLY A 50 -12.36 11.97 -3.38
C GLY A 50 -11.31 12.52 -2.41
N LEU A 51 -11.48 12.27 -1.12
CA LEU A 51 -10.50 12.63 -0.08
C LEU A 51 -9.16 11.91 -0.33
N CYS A 52 -9.17 10.61 -0.61
CA CYS A 52 -7.96 9.84 -0.94
C CYS A 52 -7.22 10.45 -2.14
N ARG A 53 -7.93 10.81 -3.22
CA ARG A 53 -7.32 11.47 -4.39
C ARG A 53 -6.65 12.80 -4.02
N ARG A 54 -7.31 13.63 -3.20
CA ARG A 54 -6.75 14.91 -2.72
C ARG A 54 -5.49 14.72 -1.87
N VAL A 55 -5.51 13.72 -0.98
CA VAL A 55 -4.33 13.34 -0.19
C VAL A 55 -3.17 12.94 -1.11
N ARG A 56 -3.44 12.15 -2.14
CA ARG A 56 -2.42 11.68 -3.08
C ARG A 56 -1.81 12.75 -3.98
N GLU A 57 -2.42 13.93 -4.08
CA GLU A 57 -1.83 15.08 -4.77
C GLU A 57 -0.56 15.59 -4.04
N THR A 58 -0.46 15.38 -2.72
CA THR A 58 0.60 15.97 -1.88
C THR A 58 1.32 14.97 -0.98
N SER A 59 0.80 13.75 -0.79
CA SER A 59 1.33 12.80 0.19
C SER A 59 1.24 11.35 -0.24
N LEU A 60 2.22 10.58 0.21
CA LEU A 60 2.29 9.13 0.07
C LEU A 60 1.93 8.37 1.37
N VAL A 61 1.38 9.09 2.38
CA VAL A 61 0.95 8.50 3.64
C VAL A 61 0.07 7.26 3.41
N PRO A 62 0.26 6.16 4.14
CA PRO A 62 -0.58 4.98 4.01
C PRO A 62 -2.07 5.29 4.20
N VAL A 63 -2.91 4.77 3.33
CA VAL A 63 -4.37 4.94 3.40
C VAL A 63 -5.05 3.58 3.47
N LEU A 64 -5.78 3.35 4.55
CA LEU A 64 -6.71 2.23 4.72
C LEU A 64 -8.14 2.71 4.47
N MET A 65 -8.80 2.11 3.50
CA MET A 65 -10.18 2.47 3.18
C MET A 65 -11.19 1.53 3.84
N MET A 66 -12.30 2.06 4.31
CA MET A 66 -13.42 1.28 4.84
C MET A 66 -14.61 1.40 3.91
N SER A 67 -15.15 0.26 3.42
CA SER A 67 -16.32 0.22 2.54
C SER A 67 -17.46 -0.59 3.15
N ALA A 68 -18.68 -0.43 2.64
CA ALA A 68 -19.77 -1.30 2.99
C ALA A 68 -19.52 -2.73 2.46
N ARG A 69 -19.98 -3.73 3.19
CA ARG A 69 -19.87 -5.14 2.79
C ARG A 69 -20.63 -5.38 1.49
N GLY A 70 -19.94 -5.98 0.49
CA GLY A 70 -20.57 -6.36 -0.79
C GLY A 70 -20.46 -5.32 -1.90
N ASP A 71 -19.96 -4.11 -1.63
CA ASP A 71 -19.74 -3.11 -2.67
C ASP A 71 -18.34 -3.25 -3.30
N GLY A 72 -18.28 -4.14 -4.30
CA GLY A 72 -17.03 -4.36 -5.05
C GLY A 72 -16.59 -3.14 -5.87
N LEU A 73 -17.52 -2.28 -6.29
CA LEU A 73 -17.19 -1.08 -7.06
C LEU A 73 -16.48 -0.04 -6.18
N ASP A 74 -16.97 0.18 -4.96
CA ASP A 74 -16.34 1.09 -4.00
C ASP A 74 -14.92 0.64 -3.63
N VAL A 75 -14.71 -0.66 -3.46
CA VAL A 75 -13.38 -1.23 -3.19
C VAL A 75 -12.42 -0.93 -4.35
N VAL A 76 -12.85 -1.21 -5.59
CA VAL A 76 -12.05 -0.93 -6.78
C VAL A 76 -11.76 0.56 -6.90
N ALA A 77 -12.79 1.41 -6.80
CA ALA A 77 -12.63 2.86 -6.91
C ALA A 77 -11.72 3.45 -5.82
N GLY A 78 -11.81 2.95 -4.59
CA GLY A 78 -10.94 3.35 -3.47
C GLY A 78 -9.48 2.96 -3.69
N LEU A 79 -9.22 1.73 -4.11
CA LEU A 79 -7.88 1.26 -4.43
C LEU A 79 -7.31 1.99 -5.66
N GLU A 80 -8.11 2.27 -6.69
CA GLU A 80 -7.68 3.08 -7.86
C GLU A 80 -7.38 4.53 -7.50
N ALA A 81 -8.10 5.10 -6.51
CA ALA A 81 -7.84 6.43 -5.97
C ALA A 81 -6.51 6.54 -5.22
N GLY A 82 -5.88 5.41 -4.89
CA GLY A 82 -4.58 5.35 -4.25
C GLY A 82 -4.58 4.77 -2.84
N ALA A 83 -5.70 4.18 -2.35
CA ALA A 83 -5.67 3.46 -1.09
C ALA A 83 -4.71 2.26 -1.18
N ASP A 84 -3.99 1.99 -0.08
CA ASP A 84 -3.01 0.92 0.01
C ASP A 84 -3.65 -0.41 0.41
N ASP A 85 -4.80 -0.32 1.08
CA ASP A 85 -5.59 -1.47 1.53
C ASP A 85 -7.03 -1.07 1.84
N TYR A 86 -7.89 -2.07 2.09
CA TYR A 86 -9.26 -1.82 2.49
C TYR A 86 -9.78 -2.85 3.49
N VAL A 87 -10.85 -2.48 4.20
CA VAL A 87 -11.62 -3.37 5.07
C VAL A 87 -13.11 -3.19 4.81
N ALA A 88 -13.84 -4.30 4.80
CA ALA A 88 -15.31 -4.28 4.68
C ALA A 88 -15.96 -4.09 6.06
N LYS A 89 -17.00 -3.26 6.13
CA LYS A 89 -17.82 -3.09 7.33
C LYS A 89 -18.93 -4.18 7.38
N PRO A 90 -19.30 -4.66 8.58
CA PRO A 90 -18.70 -4.37 9.88
C PRO A 90 -17.31 -5.00 10.02
N VAL A 91 -16.39 -4.29 10.68
CA VAL A 91 -15.01 -4.77 10.92
C VAL A 91 -14.75 -4.85 12.42
N GLU A 92 -14.19 -5.95 12.85
CA GLU A 92 -13.75 -6.15 14.22
C GLU A 92 -12.47 -5.31 14.48
N THR A 93 -12.38 -4.74 15.69
CA THR A 93 -11.27 -3.84 16.03
C THR A 93 -9.90 -4.52 15.86
N TYR A 94 -9.77 -5.80 16.22
CA TYR A 94 -8.51 -6.51 16.08
C TYR A 94 -8.08 -6.69 14.62
N VAL A 95 -9.04 -6.86 13.68
CA VAL A 95 -8.78 -6.94 12.24
C VAL A 95 -8.30 -5.58 11.74
N LEU A 96 -8.99 -4.49 12.13
CA LEU A 96 -8.60 -3.14 11.78
C LEU A 96 -7.17 -2.83 12.26
N VAL A 97 -6.86 -3.15 13.51
CA VAL A 97 -5.52 -2.95 14.09
C VAL A 97 -4.45 -3.78 13.37
N ALA A 98 -4.75 -5.02 12.99
CA ALA A 98 -3.82 -5.86 12.22
C ALA A 98 -3.49 -5.23 10.85
N ARG A 99 -4.50 -4.72 10.13
CA ARG A 99 -4.34 -4.01 8.85
C ARG A 99 -3.51 -2.73 9.00
N MET A 100 -3.83 -1.92 10.02
CA MET A 100 -3.08 -0.71 10.34
C MET A 100 -1.60 -1.01 10.62
N ARG A 101 -1.31 -2.02 11.45
CA ARG A 101 0.07 -2.43 11.77
C ARG A 101 0.83 -2.86 10.53
N SER A 102 0.20 -3.61 9.64
CA SER A 102 0.82 -4.01 8.38
C SER A 102 1.14 -2.80 7.48
N LEU A 103 0.24 -1.80 7.40
CA LEU A 103 0.47 -0.56 6.67
C LEU A 103 1.60 0.27 7.28
N LEU A 104 1.59 0.48 8.58
CA LEU A 104 2.63 1.24 9.31
C LEU A 104 4.00 0.57 9.18
N ARG A 105 4.07 -0.75 9.28
CA ARG A 105 5.32 -1.50 9.09
C ARG A 105 5.87 -1.35 7.67
N ARG A 106 5.01 -1.29 6.64
CA ARG A 106 5.42 -0.99 5.26
C ARG A 106 5.98 0.43 5.13
N ALA A 107 5.41 1.40 5.84
CA ALA A 107 5.86 2.78 5.82
C ALA A 107 7.23 2.98 6.51
N THR A 108 7.54 2.14 7.51
CA THR A 108 8.83 2.13 8.22
C THR A 108 9.80 1.07 7.69
N TYR A 109 9.54 0.52 6.50
CA TYR A 109 10.38 -0.52 5.92
C TYR A 109 11.80 0.01 5.71
N ALA A 110 12.70 -0.36 6.64
CA ALA A 110 14.13 -0.30 6.44
C ALA A 110 14.60 -1.69 5.98
N PRO A 111 15.55 -1.81 5.03
CA PRO A 111 16.12 -3.10 4.69
C PRO A 111 16.67 -3.77 5.96
N ALA A 112 16.45 -5.08 6.10
CA ALA A 112 16.93 -5.83 7.25
C ALA A 112 18.45 -5.68 7.39
N PRO A 113 18.99 -5.49 8.62
CA PRO A 113 20.42 -5.39 8.83
C PRO A 113 21.12 -6.65 8.31
N PRO A 114 22.31 -6.54 7.72
CA PRO A 114 23.07 -7.69 7.25
C PRO A 114 23.38 -8.60 8.45
N GLY A 115 22.85 -9.84 8.45
CA GLY A 115 23.09 -10.83 9.50
C GLY A 115 21.86 -11.54 10.08
N GLY A 116 20.64 -11.23 9.63
CA GLY A 116 19.46 -12.04 9.94
C GLY A 116 19.45 -13.34 9.12
N PRO A 117 18.76 -14.43 9.57
CA PRO A 117 18.71 -15.67 8.81
C PRO A 117 18.15 -15.40 7.42
N ALA A 118 18.98 -15.68 6.39
CA ALA A 118 18.61 -15.53 5.00
C ALA A 118 17.41 -16.40 4.66
N GLN A 119 16.25 -15.79 4.50
CA GLN A 119 15.09 -16.43 3.91
C GLN A 119 15.10 -16.16 2.40
N GLY A 120 15.65 -17.08 1.64
CA GLY A 120 15.63 -17.09 0.19
C GLY A 120 16.90 -16.50 -0.45
N GLU A 121 17.60 -17.34 -1.22
CA GLU A 121 18.67 -16.92 -2.12
C GLU A 121 18.05 -15.98 -3.18
N GLY A 122 18.53 -14.72 -3.25
CA GLY A 122 18.16 -13.76 -4.30
C GLY A 122 17.64 -12.40 -3.84
N ARG A 123 17.51 -12.14 -2.53
CA ARG A 123 17.09 -10.81 -2.06
C ARG A 123 18.29 -9.85 -2.10
N PRO A 124 18.14 -8.64 -2.73
CA PRO A 124 19.23 -7.66 -2.78
C PRO A 124 19.68 -7.28 -1.36
N ALA A 125 20.99 -7.12 -1.17
CA ALA A 125 21.54 -6.62 0.08
C ALA A 125 21.12 -5.16 0.32
N ALA A 126 20.98 -4.77 1.60
CA ALA A 126 20.74 -3.37 1.95
C ALA A 126 21.92 -2.52 1.46
N GLY A 127 21.65 -1.57 0.55
CA GLY A 127 22.65 -0.70 -0.04
C GLY A 127 22.92 -0.97 -1.52
N ASP A 128 22.29 -1.99 -2.12
CA ASP A 128 22.46 -2.25 -3.55
C ASP A 128 21.58 -1.32 -4.39
N VAL A 129 22.15 -0.84 -5.48
CA VAL A 129 21.41 -0.19 -6.54
C VAL A 129 21.06 -1.25 -7.57
N LEU A 130 19.75 -1.45 -7.81
CA LEU A 130 19.25 -2.36 -8.81
C LEU A 130 18.89 -1.59 -10.08
N GLU A 131 19.34 -2.10 -11.23
CA GLU A 131 19.07 -1.48 -12.52
C GLU A 131 18.37 -2.45 -13.47
N PHE A 132 17.24 -2.02 -14.03
CA PHE A 132 16.45 -2.75 -14.99
C PHE A 132 16.17 -1.83 -16.20
N GLY A 133 17.13 -1.77 -17.13
CA GLY A 133 17.11 -0.80 -18.22
C GLY A 133 17.24 0.63 -17.68
N ASP A 134 16.22 1.46 -17.91
CA ASP A 134 16.17 2.84 -17.40
C ASP A 134 15.48 2.98 -16.02
N LEU A 135 15.02 1.89 -15.42
CA LEU A 135 14.51 1.85 -14.04
C LEU A 135 15.66 1.58 -13.06
N ARG A 136 15.88 2.49 -12.13
CA ARG A 136 16.85 2.37 -11.04
C ARG A 136 16.17 2.39 -9.70
N ILE A 137 16.54 1.45 -8.83
CA ILE A 137 16.02 1.29 -7.47
C ILE A 137 17.20 1.34 -6.51
N ASP A 138 17.27 2.38 -5.69
CA ASP A 138 18.22 2.48 -4.59
C ASP A 138 17.57 1.88 -3.33
N THR A 139 18.04 0.71 -2.93
CA THR A 139 17.46 -0.01 -1.79
C THR A 139 17.90 0.56 -0.45
N ALA A 140 18.98 1.34 -0.39
CA ALA A 140 19.43 2.03 0.83
C ALA A 140 18.66 3.33 1.04
N GLY A 141 18.57 4.15 -0.01
CA GLY A 141 17.83 5.41 0.02
C GLY A 141 16.32 5.23 -0.11
N MET A 142 15.84 4.01 -0.46
CA MET A 142 14.44 3.72 -0.77
C MET A 142 13.91 4.61 -1.89
N GLU A 143 14.77 4.94 -2.84
CA GLU A 143 14.47 5.83 -3.95
C GLU A 143 14.33 5.07 -5.26
N VAL A 144 13.37 5.49 -6.07
CA VAL A 144 13.13 4.92 -7.39
C VAL A 144 13.20 6.01 -8.43
N SER A 145 13.89 5.74 -9.53
CA SER A 145 13.93 6.63 -10.69
C SER A 145 13.71 5.88 -12.00
N LEU A 146 13.07 6.54 -12.95
CA LEU A 146 12.82 6.04 -14.30
C LEU A 146 13.37 7.05 -15.30
N ALA A 147 14.30 6.62 -16.16
CA ALA A 147 15.02 7.49 -17.08
C ALA A 147 15.63 8.73 -16.38
N GLY A 148 16.20 8.53 -15.18
CA GLY A 148 16.81 9.56 -14.36
C GLY A 148 15.83 10.50 -13.64
N ARG A 149 14.52 10.28 -13.74
CA ARG A 149 13.50 11.09 -13.06
C ARG A 149 12.97 10.36 -11.83
N PRO A 150 12.86 11.01 -10.66
CA PRO A 150 12.29 10.39 -9.46
C PRO A 150 10.86 9.91 -9.71
N VAL A 151 10.54 8.72 -9.17
CA VAL A 151 9.21 8.12 -9.22
C VAL A 151 8.65 8.04 -7.80
N ALA A 152 7.58 8.77 -7.53
CA ALA A 152 6.91 8.77 -6.23
C ALA A 152 6.05 7.50 -6.08
N LEU A 153 6.44 6.60 -5.18
CA LEU A 153 5.72 5.37 -4.85
C LEU A 153 5.22 5.40 -3.42
N THR A 154 3.99 4.93 -3.18
CA THR A 154 3.55 4.68 -1.80
C THR A 154 4.39 3.57 -1.19
N PRO A 155 4.47 3.46 0.16
CA PRO A 155 5.21 2.37 0.81
C PRO A 155 4.80 0.98 0.31
N THR A 156 3.51 0.78 0.03
CA THR A 156 3.01 -0.50 -0.51
C THR A 156 3.46 -0.74 -1.95
N GLU A 157 3.43 0.28 -2.80
CA GLU A 157 3.92 0.18 -4.20
C GLU A 157 5.43 -0.08 -4.23
N LEU A 158 6.19 0.57 -3.35
CA LEU A 158 7.63 0.36 -3.22
C LEU A 158 7.94 -1.08 -2.76
N LYS A 159 7.25 -1.57 -1.71
CA LYS A 159 7.42 -2.94 -1.24
C LYS A 159 7.08 -3.96 -2.32
N LEU A 160 6.02 -3.72 -3.10
CA LEU A 160 5.64 -4.56 -4.24
C LEU A 160 6.71 -4.55 -5.34
N LEU A 161 7.27 -3.38 -5.66
CA LEU A 161 8.36 -3.26 -6.64
C LEU A 161 9.62 -4.00 -6.18
N LEU A 162 9.99 -3.88 -4.91
CA LEU A 162 11.14 -4.59 -4.34
C LEU A 162 10.94 -6.11 -4.36
N GLU A 163 9.72 -6.60 -4.11
CA GLU A 163 9.41 -8.03 -4.21
C GLU A 163 9.57 -8.54 -5.65
N PHE A 164 9.12 -7.77 -6.63
CA PHE A 164 9.36 -8.08 -8.05
C PHE A 164 10.84 -8.02 -8.42
N ALA A 165 11.56 -7.01 -7.95
CA ALA A 165 12.98 -6.83 -8.23
C ALA A 165 13.87 -7.91 -7.59
N ALA A 166 13.42 -8.54 -6.50
CA ALA A 166 14.09 -9.69 -5.91
C ALA A 166 13.92 -10.98 -6.74
N HIS A 167 12.90 -11.05 -7.62
CA HIS A 167 12.56 -12.24 -8.39
C HIS A 167 12.38 -11.95 -9.89
N PRO A 168 13.39 -11.33 -10.57
CA PRO A 168 13.24 -10.90 -11.96
C PRO A 168 13.14 -12.12 -12.91
N GLY A 169 12.12 -12.12 -13.76
CA GLY A 169 11.84 -13.19 -14.70
C GLY A 169 11.06 -14.37 -14.11
N ILE A 170 10.78 -14.36 -12.80
CA ILE A 170 9.98 -15.38 -12.11
C ILE A 170 8.53 -14.93 -12.03
N VAL A 171 7.60 -15.88 -12.20
CA VAL A 171 6.17 -15.62 -12.01
C VAL A 171 5.87 -15.67 -10.51
N LEU A 172 5.40 -14.56 -9.95
CA LEU A 172 4.93 -14.47 -8.58
C LEU A 172 3.40 -14.59 -8.57
N GLU A 173 2.90 -15.58 -7.84
CA GLU A 173 1.47 -15.81 -7.69
C GLU A 173 0.83 -14.69 -6.85
N ARG A 174 -0.47 -14.43 -7.08
CA ARG A 174 -1.21 -13.42 -6.32
C ARG A 174 -1.19 -13.67 -4.81
N HIS A 175 -1.29 -14.93 -4.40
CA HIS A 175 -1.22 -15.29 -2.98
C HIS A 175 0.16 -15.07 -2.38
N THR A 176 1.22 -15.35 -3.14
CA THR A 176 2.60 -15.05 -2.74
C THR A 176 2.76 -13.55 -2.52
N LEU A 177 2.36 -12.74 -3.48
CA LEU A 177 2.41 -11.28 -3.36
C LEU A 177 1.55 -10.77 -2.21
N LEU A 178 0.34 -11.33 -2.01
CA LEU A 178 -0.55 -10.94 -0.92
C LEU A 178 0.08 -11.24 0.45
N ARG A 179 0.72 -12.39 0.61
CA ARG A 179 1.43 -12.79 1.83
C ARG A 179 2.67 -11.91 2.06
N ASP A 180 3.51 -11.72 1.05
CA ASP A 180 4.84 -11.13 1.22
C ASP A 180 4.80 -9.59 1.24
N VAL A 181 3.85 -8.98 0.56
CA VAL A 181 3.67 -7.52 0.53
C VAL A 181 2.64 -7.05 1.56
N TRP A 182 1.44 -7.67 1.62
CA TRP A 182 0.37 -7.27 2.55
C TRP A 182 0.40 -8.02 3.87
N GLU A 183 1.17 -9.13 3.95
CA GLU A 183 1.29 -9.97 5.15
C GLU A 183 -0.04 -10.59 5.57
N TYR A 184 -0.85 -10.95 4.56
CA TYR A 184 -2.14 -11.59 4.75
C TYR A 184 -2.03 -13.12 4.63
N GLY A 185 -2.87 -13.81 5.41
CA GLY A 185 -3.13 -15.22 5.21
C GLY A 185 -4.02 -15.47 3.97
N TRP A 186 -4.49 -16.70 3.84
CA TRP A 186 -5.31 -17.15 2.70
C TRP A 186 -6.64 -16.40 2.50
N ASP A 187 -7.14 -15.69 3.52
CA ASP A 187 -8.41 -14.95 3.48
C ASP A 187 -8.30 -13.54 2.90
N GLY A 188 -7.12 -13.15 2.41
CA GLY A 188 -6.90 -11.84 1.82
C GLY A 188 -7.50 -11.71 0.43
N ASP A 189 -8.10 -10.56 0.14
CA ASP A 189 -8.65 -10.25 -1.19
C ASP A 189 -7.54 -9.86 -2.18
N SER A 190 -7.35 -10.68 -3.20
CA SER A 190 -6.31 -10.47 -4.21
C SER A 190 -6.51 -9.21 -5.08
N ARG A 191 -7.66 -8.56 -5.02
CA ARG A 191 -7.91 -7.29 -5.74
C ARG A 191 -6.93 -6.19 -5.34
N VAL A 192 -6.46 -6.17 -4.08
CA VAL A 192 -5.43 -5.22 -3.65
C VAL A 192 -4.13 -5.39 -4.45
N VAL A 193 -3.75 -6.63 -4.75
CA VAL A 193 -2.58 -6.95 -5.58
C VAL A 193 -2.79 -6.44 -7.00
N ASP A 194 -3.90 -6.83 -7.64
CA ASP A 194 -4.18 -6.52 -9.04
C ASP A 194 -4.21 -5.01 -9.29
N LEU A 195 -4.85 -4.24 -8.41
CA LEU A 195 -4.96 -2.79 -8.51
C LEU A 195 -3.65 -2.07 -8.14
N CYS A 196 -2.89 -2.58 -7.17
CA CYS A 196 -1.57 -2.06 -6.87
C CYS A 196 -0.59 -2.29 -8.04
N VAL A 197 -0.58 -3.49 -8.66
CA VAL A 197 0.19 -3.77 -9.87
C VAL A 197 -0.21 -2.83 -11.00
N GLN A 198 -1.49 -2.55 -11.19
CA GLN A 198 -1.95 -1.63 -12.22
C GLN A 198 -1.44 -0.20 -11.99
N ARG A 199 -1.45 0.29 -10.74
CA ARG A 199 -0.88 1.60 -10.39
C ARG A 199 0.63 1.63 -10.58
N LEU A 200 1.32 0.59 -10.10
CA LEU A 200 2.78 0.46 -10.26
C LEU A 200 3.19 0.51 -11.74
N ARG A 201 2.51 -0.25 -12.61
CA ARG A 201 2.73 -0.23 -14.07
C ARG A 201 2.64 1.17 -14.67
N ARG A 202 1.69 2.00 -14.18
CA ARG A 202 1.55 3.40 -14.68
C ARG A 202 2.75 4.26 -14.31
N LYS A 203 3.42 3.96 -13.19
CA LYS A 203 4.55 4.72 -12.65
C LYS A 203 5.91 4.26 -13.17
N VAL A 204 6.13 2.94 -13.27
CA VAL A 204 7.44 2.37 -13.63
C VAL A 204 7.51 1.83 -15.07
N GLY A 205 6.40 1.90 -15.83
CA GLY A 205 6.30 1.37 -17.18
C GLY A 205 5.44 0.10 -17.28
N ARG A 206 4.54 0.06 -18.26
CA ARG A 206 3.57 -1.03 -18.41
C ARG A 206 4.21 -2.36 -18.80
N ASP A 207 5.26 -2.30 -19.59
CA ASP A 207 5.91 -3.47 -20.18
C ASP A 207 6.88 -4.17 -19.23
N ARG A 208 7.11 -3.62 -18.02
CA ARG A 208 8.01 -4.20 -17.02
C ARG A 208 7.37 -5.30 -16.18
N ILE A 209 6.07 -5.30 -16.05
CA ILE A 209 5.36 -6.29 -15.27
C ILE A 209 4.32 -6.97 -16.16
N ASP A 210 4.54 -8.19 -16.56
CA ASP A 210 3.61 -8.99 -17.34
C ASP A 210 2.53 -9.62 -16.50
N THR A 211 1.36 -9.84 -17.08
CA THR A 211 0.33 -10.71 -16.50
C THR A 211 0.46 -12.10 -17.11
N VAL A 212 0.78 -13.09 -16.29
CA VAL A 212 0.74 -14.49 -16.68
C VAL A 212 -0.64 -15.03 -16.30
N ARG A 213 -1.52 -15.17 -17.30
CA ARG A 213 -2.94 -15.54 -17.10
C ARG A 213 -3.06 -16.84 -16.31
N GLY A 214 -3.92 -16.82 -15.28
CA GLY A 214 -4.15 -17.97 -14.40
C GLY A 214 -3.10 -18.16 -13.31
N PHE A 215 -1.93 -17.52 -13.39
CA PHE A 215 -0.83 -17.70 -12.43
C PHE A 215 -0.55 -16.44 -11.61
N GLY A 216 -0.23 -15.32 -12.22
CA GLY A 216 0.18 -14.13 -11.47
C GLY A 216 0.85 -13.08 -12.34
N TYR A 217 1.95 -12.55 -11.83
CA TYR A 217 2.70 -11.48 -12.47
C TYR A 217 4.19 -11.83 -12.55
N LYS A 218 4.84 -11.32 -13.60
CA LYS A 218 6.27 -11.52 -13.82
C LYS A 218 6.93 -10.19 -14.13
N PHE A 219 7.99 -9.86 -13.39
CA PHE A 219 8.81 -8.69 -13.65
C PHE A 219 9.85 -9.01 -14.72
N GLN A 220 9.96 -8.16 -15.74
CA GLN A 220 10.94 -8.32 -16.81
C GLN A 220 12.35 -7.92 -16.32
N ARG A 221 13.36 -8.60 -16.88
CA ARG A 221 14.78 -8.36 -16.58
C ARG A 221 15.29 -7.10 -17.26
#